data_4f1800e57e954122977ec463ad17b977
#
_entry.id   4f1800e57e954122977ec463ad17b977
#
_cell.length_a   1.000
_cell.length_b   1.000
_cell.length_c   1.000
_cell.angle_alpha   90.00
_cell.angle_beta   90.00
_cell.angle_gamma   90.00
#
_symmetry.space_group_name_H-M   'P 1'
#
loop_
_entity.id
_entity.type
_entity.pdbx_description
1 polymer ?
#
loop_
_entity_poly.entity_id
_entity_poly.type
_entity_poly.pdbx_seq_one_letter_code
_entity_poly.pdbx_strand_id
1 'polypeptide(L)'
;MAEFVNKYPVGIQTFEQIRTKKYLYIDKTKYIVDFKEKGMKYIFLSRPRRFGKSLFASTLQAYFEGRKELFEGLAIADYEKEWVKHPVLHFDMSGAKHFDADALKNYLNLELLPYEELYGKGESEIHPNERLEGIAKRAYQHTGKKVVLIIDEYDAPLLDVVHEKDNLSHLRLIMQNFYSPLKKLDPYLEFTFITGITKFSQLSIFSELNNLDNISMLDQYSAICGISKTELTTAMKPDVEGLGRALGLTYEQCLEELRQYYDGYHFSEHAEDVFNPFSLIRAMNSQKIDSYWFGSGTPTYLIKTLQKHHVNVMEIERKGASVDDFDVSPEQVTSALPLLYQSGYLTIKKYSPFTKSYRLGYPNQEVKIGMLKSLAPNYLSPVSIDNNGLVNEFVEMLYEDDLEGAMVRLKAYLSSISNRLSNKNERDFQTVFYLIFNLMGALIKVEEDSAIGRADAVLQMPAAVYVFELKYDGSAEEAIKQIDDKGYLIPYSAEGKRLVKVGVNYDSTQRTIGDWIIKEE
;
A
#
# COMPACT_ATOMS: atom_id res chain seq x y z
N MET A 1 -2.86 31.55 11.89
CA MET A 1 -3.33 30.33 11.17
C MET A 1 -2.75 30.43 9.78
N ALA A 2 -1.99 29.43 9.35
CA ALA A 2 -1.51 29.40 7.96
C ALA A 2 -2.74 29.30 7.04
N GLU A 3 -2.80 30.16 6.04
CA GLU A 3 -3.88 30.16 5.06
C GLU A 3 -3.75 28.89 4.21
N PHE A 4 -4.78 28.04 4.18
CA PHE A 4 -4.82 26.88 3.29
C PHE A 4 -4.87 27.38 1.85
N VAL A 5 -3.95 26.91 1.02
CA VAL A 5 -3.88 27.28 -0.40
C VAL A 5 -5.03 26.62 -1.16
N ASN A 6 -5.35 25.37 -0.84
CA ASN A 6 -6.39 24.56 -1.47
C ASN A 6 -7.35 23.96 -0.44
N LYS A 7 -8.54 23.62 -0.92
CA LYS A 7 -9.53 22.82 -0.19
C LYS A 7 -9.32 21.35 -0.55
N TYR A 8 -8.93 20.54 0.44
CA TYR A 8 -8.55 19.14 0.20
C TYR A 8 -9.73 18.19 0.26
N PRO A 9 -9.87 17.22 -0.69
CA PRO A 9 -10.99 16.26 -0.74
C PRO A 9 -10.76 15.07 0.22
N VAL A 10 -10.58 15.36 1.52
CA VAL A 10 -10.33 14.31 2.51
C VAL A 10 -11.55 13.42 2.65
N GLY A 11 -11.42 12.13 2.25
CA GLY A 11 -12.52 11.17 2.30
C GLY A 11 -13.58 11.32 1.21
N ILE A 12 -13.36 12.19 0.21
CA ILE A 12 -14.26 12.38 -0.93
C ILE A 12 -13.69 11.66 -2.15
N GLN A 13 -14.48 10.78 -2.74
CA GLN A 13 -14.12 10.02 -3.93
C GLN A 13 -15.05 10.26 -5.13
N THR A 14 -16.06 11.13 -4.98
CA THR A 14 -17.00 11.47 -6.04
C THR A 14 -16.49 12.66 -6.84
N PHE A 15 -16.19 12.46 -8.12
CA PHE A 15 -15.65 13.50 -9.02
C PHE A 15 -16.54 14.74 -9.10
N GLU A 16 -17.85 14.58 -9.28
CA GLU A 16 -18.80 15.68 -9.30
C GLU A 16 -18.71 16.55 -8.05
N GLN A 17 -18.64 15.93 -6.87
CA GLN A 17 -18.53 16.66 -5.60
C GLN A 17 -17.21 17.44 -5.50
N ILE A 18 -16.11 16.86 -5.98
CA ILE A 18 -14.80 17.51 -6.02
C ILE A 18 -14.86 18.74 -6.91
N ARG A 19 -15.39 18.62 -8.11
CA ARG A 19 -15.45 19.71 -9.09
C ARG A 19 -16.42 20.81 -8.67
N THR A 20 -17.64 20.48 -8.27
CA THR A 20 -18.68 21.46 -7.90
C THR A 20 -18.32 22.23 -6.66
N LYS A 21 -17.67 21.61 -5.67
CA LYS A 21 -17.25 22.26 -4.41
C LYS A 21 -15.83 22.84 -4.47
N LYS A 22 -15.18 22.81 -5.65
CA LYS A 22 -13.83 23.35 -5.90
C LYS A 22 -12.77 22.81 -4.94
N TYR A 23 -12.77 21.49 -4.72
CA TYR A 23 -11.66 20.82 -4.05
C TYR A 23 -10.47 20.67 -5.00
N LEU A 24 -9.28 20.51 -4.44
CA LEU A 24 -8.10 20.14 -5.21
C LEU A 24 -8.37 18.84 -5.99
N TYR A 25 -8.14 18.88 -7.28
CA TYR A 25 -8.20 17.73 -8.18
C TYR A 25 -6.89 17.61 -8.96
N ILE A 26 -6.20 16.49 -8.84
CA ILE A 26 -5.03 16.19 -9.66
C ILE A 26 -5.55 15.54 -10.95
N ASP A 27 -5.35 16.24 -12.06
CA ASP A 27 -5.95 15.90 -13.34
C ASP A 27 -5.35 14.62 -13.94
N LYS A 28 -6.18 13.58 -14.02
CA LYS A 28 -5.86 12.29 -14.65
C LYS A 28 -6.64 12.05 -15.94
N THR A 29 -7.35 13.07 -16.45
CA THR A 29 -8.27 12.90 -17.59
C THR A 29 -7.55 12.61 -18.90
N LYS A 30 -6.24 12.88 -19.01
CA LYS A 30 -5.41 12.48 -20.16
C LYS A 30 -5.46 10.98 -20.42
N TYR A 31 -5.64 10.16 -19.39
CA TYR A 31 -5.73 8.70 -19.55
C TYR A 31 -7.04 8.27 -20.21
N ILE A 32 -8.12 9.04 -20.03
CA ILE A 32 -9.41 8.80 -20.74
C ILE A 32 -9.22 9.05 -22.23
N VAL A 33 -8.49 10.12 -22.59
CA VAL A 33 -8.13 10.42 -24.00
C VAL A 33 -7.32 9.26 -24.59
N ASP A 34 -6.30 8.80 -23.88
CA ASP A 34 -5.43 7.69 -24.32
C ASP A 34 -6.22 6.38 -24.53
N PHE A 35 -7.15 6.05 -23.64
CA PHE A 35 -8.03 4.88 -23.81
C PHE A 35 -8.88 4.99 -25.10
N LYS A 36 -9.44 6.17 -25.36
CA LYS A 36 -10.25 6.42 -26.55
C LYS A 36 -9.41 6.34 -27.82
N GLU A 37 -8.24 6.99 -27.85
CA GLU A 37 -7.35 7.00 -29.02
C GLU A 37 -6.82 5.60 -29.38
N LYS A 38 -6.56 4.76 -28.37
CA LYS A 38 -6.11 3.38 -28.56
C LYS A 38 -7.25 2.38 -28.80
N GLY A 39 -8.50 2.84 -28.73
CA GLY A 39 -9.67 1.97 -28.88
C GLY A 39 -9.78 0.89 -27.79
N MET A 40 -9.28 1.17 -26.58
CA MET A 40 -9.35 0.24 -25.46
C MET A 40 -10.78 0.15 -24.94
N LYS A 41 -11.30 -1.07 -24.85
CA LYS A 41 -12.69 -1.32 -24.50
C LYS A 41 -12.88 -1.99 -23.15
N TYR A 42 -12.02 -2.93 -22.82
CA TYR A 42 -12.08 -3.69 -21.57
C TYR A 42 -10.80 -3.44 -20.78
N ILE A 43 -10.88 -2.70 -19.69
CA ILE A 43 -9.71 -2.29 -18.93
C ILE A 43 -9.79 -2.82 -17.50
N PHE A 44 -8.70 -3.41 -17.06
CA PHE A 44 -8.50 -3.82 -15.67
C PHE A 44 -7.36 -3.02 -15.03
N LEU A 45 -7.64 -2.47 -13.83
CA LEU A 45 -6.66 -1.73 -13.03
C LEU A 45 -6.68 -2.19 -11.57
N SER A 46 -5.58 -2.76 -11.10
CA SER A 46 -5.36 -2.98 -9.66
C SER A 46 -4.44 -1.92 -9.09
N ARG A 47 -4.79 -1.40 -7.91
CA ARG A 47 -3.98 -0.50 -7.10
C ARG A 47 -4.31 -0.72 -5.62
N PRO A 48 -3.40 -0.41 -4.70
CA PRO A 48 -3.68 -0.49 -3.27
C PRO A 48 -4.90 0.35 -2.87
N ARG A 49 -5.43 0.11 -1.69
CA ARG A 49 -6.51 0.91 -1.12
C ARG A 49 -6.09 2.39 -1.03
N ARG A 50 -7.05 3.30 -1.25
CA ARG A 50 -6.88 4.77 -1.12
C ARG A 50 -5.90 5.40 -2.11
N PHE A 51 -5.66 4.75 -3.24
CA PHE A 51 -4.87 5.31 -4.35
C PHE A 51 -5.66 6.14 -5.35
N GLY A 52 -6.98 6.26 -5.19
CA GLY A 52 -7.83 7.07 -6.07
C GLY A 52 -8.53 6.28 -7.18
N LYS A 53 -8.61 4.92 -7.08
CA LYS A 53 -9.35 4.08 -8.03
C LYS A 53 -10.81 4.52 -8.18
N SER A 54 -11.52 4.61 -7.06
CA SER A 54 -12.94 5.01 -7.04
C SER A 54 -13.15 6.42 -7.56
N LEU A 55 -12.21 7.35 -7.30
CA LEU A 55 -12.25 8.68 -7.89
C LEU A 55 -12.10 8.62 -9.40
N PHE A 56 -11.19 7.81 -9.92
CA PHE A 56 -11.02 7.65 -11.37
C PHE A 56 -12.24 6.94 -11.99
N ALA A 57 -12.82 5.93 -11.33
CA ALA A 57 -14.08 5.31 -11.74
C ALA A 57 -15.24 6.32 -11.79
N SER A 58 -15.36 7.18 -10.78
CA SER A 58 -16.35 8.28 -10.77
C SER A 58 -16.08 9.33 -11.84
N THR A 59 -14.80 9.58 -12.20
CA THR A 59 -14.44 10.47 -13.31
C THR A 59 -14.86 9.87 -14.66
N LEU A 60 -14.62 8.56 -14.86
CA LEU A 60 -15.08 7.84 -16.05
C LEU A 60 -16.61 7.87 -16.16
N GLN A 61 -17.32 7.65 -15.05
CA GLN A 61 -18.78 7.73 -15.01
C GLN A 61 -19.26 9.10 -15.50
N ALA A 62 -18.76 10.19 -14.92
CA ALA A 62 -19.13 11.54 -15.31
C ALA A 62 -18.81 11.85 -16.79
N TYR A 63 -17.68 11.32 -17.30
CA TYR A 63 -17.30 11.46 -18.71
C TYR A 63 -18.31 10.79 -19.64
N PHE A 64 -18.64 9.52 -19.39
CA PHE A 64 -19.57 8.77 -20.23
C PHE A 64 -21.04 9.18 -20.03
N GLU A 65 -21.39 9.82 -18.93
CA GLU A 65 -22.68 10.49 -18.76
C GLU A 65 -22.77 11.83 -19.52
N GLY A 66 -21.67 12.25 -20.18
CA GLY A 66 -21.62 13.50 -20.96
C GLY A 66 -21.64 14.77 -20.12
N ARG A 67 -21.17 14.72 -18.86
CA ARG A 67 -21.16 15.82 -17.89
C ARG A 67 -20.03 16.82 -18.17
N LYS A 68 -20.04 17.42 -19.38
CA LYS A 68 -18.99 18.32 -19.87
C LYS A 68 -18.61 19.43 -18.89
N GLU A 69 -19.59 19.98 -18.18
CA GLU A 69 -19.42 21.09 -17.24
C GLU A 69 -18.45 20.75 -16.08
N LEU A 70 -18.28 19.48 -15.75
CA LEU A 70 -17.37 19.03 -14.69
C LEU A 70 -15.91 19.00 -15.15
N PHE A 71 -15.67 19.01 -16.45
CA PHE A 71 -14.34 18.85 -17.05
C PHE A 71 -13.71 20.17 -17.51
N GLU A 72 -14.35 21.30 -17.28
CA GLU A 72 -13.78 22.61 -17.61
C GLU A 72 -12.41 22.81 -16.99
N GLY A 73 -11.41 23.21 -17.82
CA GLY A 73 -10.03 23.44 -17.39
C GLY A 73 -9.23 22.16 -17.12
N LEU A 74 -9.75 20.98 -17.44
CA LEU A 74 -9.01 19.70 -17.40
C LEU A 74 -8.52 19.33 -18.81
N ALA A 75 -7.44 18.54 -18.86
CA ALA A 75 -6.78 18.17 -20.11
C ALA A 75 -7.72 17.59 -21.16
N ILE A 76 -8.68 16.76 -20.78
CA ILE A 76 -9.64 16.14 -21.69
C ILE A 76 -10.51 17.17 -22.45
N ALA A 77 -10.76 18.36 -21.87
CA ALA A 77 -11.60 19.38 -22.49
C ALA A 77 -11.00 19.93 -23.80
N ASP A 78 -9.69 19.85 -23.96
CA ASP A 78 -9.00 20.27 -25.19
C ASP A 78 -9.16 19.24 -26.31
N TYR A 79 -9.36 17.97 -25.99
CA TYR A 79 -9.43 16.85 -26.92
C TYR A 79 -10.88 16.44 -27.25
N GLU A 80 -11.73 16.31 -26.22
CA GLU A 80 -13.09 15.82 -26.37
C GLU A 80 -14.02 16.93 -26.90
N LYS A 81 -14.70 16.64 -27.98
CA LYS A 81 -15.61 17.63 -28.64
C LYS A 81 -17.07 17.19 -28.59
N GLU A 82 -17.33 15.89 -28.62
CA GLU A 82 -18.68 15.35 -28.80
C GLU A 82 -19.45 15.16 -27.50
N TRP A 83 -18.77 14.79 -26.43
CA TRP A 83 -19.38 14.54 -25.12
C TRP A 83 -20.60 13.63 -25.18
N VAL A 84 -20.45 12.50 -25.88
CA VAL A 84 -21.55 11.56 -26.10
C VAL A 84 -22.04 11.00 -24.78
N LYS A 85 -23.36 11.06 -24.57
CA LYS A 85 -24.00 10.49 -23.37
C LYS A 85 -24.30 9.01 -23.59
N HIS A 86 -23.74 8.16 -22.75
CA HIS A 86 -23.98 6.72 -22.69
C HIS A 86 -24.76 6.35 -21.42
N PRO A 87 -25.56 5.27 -21.40
CA PRO A 87 -26.03 4.67 -20.17
C PRO A 87 -24.85 4.06 -19.41
N VAL A 88 -24.68 4.42 -18.15
CA VAL A 88 -23.60 3.94 -17.30
C VAL A 88 -24.18 3.04 -16.21
N LEU A 89 -23.66 1.82 -16.10
CA LEU A 89 -23.90 0.91 -15.00
C LEU A 89 -22.63 0.88 -14.12
N HIS A 90 -22.70 1.41 -12.92
CA HIS A 90 -21.59 1.50 -11.99
C HIS A 90 -21.92 0.69 -10.73
N PHE A 91 -21.13 -0.36 -10.46
CA PHE A 91 -21.26 -1.23 -9.31
C PHE A 91 -20.06 -1.06 -8.38
N ASP A 92 -20.33 -0.73 -7.11
CA ASP A 92 -19.32 -0.65 -6.05
C ASP A 92 -19.44 -1.88 -5.15
N MET A 93 -18.50 -2.82 -5.26
CA MET A 93 -18.49 -4.05 -4.48
C MET A 93 -17.91 -3.89 -3.08
N SER A 94 -17.51 -2.70 -2.67
CA SER A 94 -16.91 -2.43 -1.35
C SER A 94 -17.84 -2.72 -0.17
N GLY A 95 -19.15 -2.68 -0.40
CA GLY A 95 -20.18 -3.01 0.60
C GLY A 95 -20.34 -4.50 0.88
N ALA A 96 -19.86 -5.37 -0.02
CA ALA A 96 -20.01 -6.83 0.06
C ALA A 96 -18.91 -7.47 0.91
N LYS A 97 -18.95 -7.25 2.24
CA LYS A 97 -17.93 -7.75 3.18
C LYS A 97 -18.49 -8.83 4.11
N HIS A 98 -17.66 -9.85 4.42
CA HIS A 98 -17.98 -10.94 5.35
C HIS A 98 -19.27 -11.70 5.00
N PHE A 99 -19.58 -11.80 3.72
CA PHE A 99 -20.82 -12.42 3.25
C PHE A 99 -20.66 -13.93 3.11
N ASP A 100 -21.77 -14.63 3.36
CA ASP A 100 -22.01 -15.97 2.82
C ASP A 100 -22.60 -15.88 1.41
N ALA A 101 -22.87 -17.05 0.82
CA ALA A 101 -23.40 -17.15 -0.54
C ALA A 101 -24.75 -16.43 -0.75
N ASP A 102 -25.64 -16.47 0.23
CA ASP A 102 -26.97 -15.89 0.11
C ASP A 102 -26.92 -14.37 0.34
N ALA A 103 -26.12 -13.90 1.30
CA ALA A 103 -25.90 -12.50 1.52
C ALA A 103 -25.29 -11.82 0.29
N LEU A 104 -24.30 -12.47 -0.38
CA LEU A 104 -23.71 -11.93 -1.60
C LEU A 104 -24.71 -11.85 -2.75
N LYS A 105 -25.52 -12.90 -2.98
CA LYS A 105 -26.57 -12.86 -4.00
C LYS A 105 -27.59 -11.74 -3.72
N ASN A 106 -28.00 -11.58 -2.47
CA ASN A 106 -28.91 -10.50 -2.08
C ASN A 106 -28.29 -9.14 -2.33
N TYR A 107 -27.02 -8.95 -1.99
CA TYR A 107 -26.30 -7.72 -2.28
C TYR A 107 -26.28 -7.40 -3.78
N LEU A 108 -25.89 -8.34 -4.62
CA LEU A 108 -25.90 -8.18 -6.08
C LEU A 108 -27.30 -7.85 -6.62
N ASN A 109 -28.33 -8.45 -6.04
CA ASN A 109 -29.71 -8.15 -6.39
C ASN A 109 -30.10 -6.71 -6.05
N LEU A 110 -29.64 -6.18 -4.91
CA LEU A 110 -29.91 -4.79 -4.49
C LEU A 110 -29.17 -3.79 -5.38
N GLU A 111 -27.92 -4.07 -5.76
CA GLU A 111 -27.14 -3.22 -6.65
C GLU A 111 -27.76 -3.09 -8.07
N LEU A 112 -28.54 -4.06 -8.49
CA LEU A 112 -29.24 -4.03 -9.78
C LEU A 112 -30.55 -3.24 -9.78
N LEU A 113 -31.20 -3.07 -8.60
CA LEU A 113 -32.54 -2.44 -8.50
C LEU A 113 -32.61 -1.03 -9.11
N PRO A 114 -31.69 -0.09 -8.84
CA PRO A 114 -31.78 1.26 -9.43
C PRO A 114 -31.81 1.25 -10.96
N TYR A 115 -31.12 0.30 -11.57
CA TYR A 115 -31.07 0.15 -13.04
C TYR A 115 -32.32 -0.54 -13.58
N GLU A 116 -32.93 -1.45 -12.82
CA GLU A 116 -34.23 -2.02 -13.17
C GLU A 116 -35.36 -0.99 -13.09
N GLU A 117 -35.29 -0.07 -12.15
CA GLU A 117 -36.23 1.07 -12.07
C GLU A 117 -36.13 1.96 -13.32
N LEU A 118 -34.91 2.14 -13.87
CA LEU A 118 -34.67 2.97 -15.06
C LEU A 118 -35.00 2.26 -16.37
N TYR A 119 -34.66 0.96 -16.48
CA TYR A 119 -34.70 0.23 -17.75
C TYR A 119 -35.66 -0.95 -17.77
N GLY A 120 -36.35 -1.20 -16.64
CA GLY A 120 -37.28 -2.31 -16.49
C GLY A 120 -36.61 -3.63 -16.12
N LYS A 121 -37.44 -4.62 -15.81
CA LYS A 121 -37.06 -6.00 -15.48
C LYS A 121 -37.86 -6.99 -16.31
N GLY A 122 -37.20 -8.04 -16.84
CA GLY A 122 -37.85 -9.14 -17.52
C GLY A 122 -38.42 -10.17 -16.53
N GLU A 123 -39.59 -10.77 -16.84
CA GLU A 123 -40.24 -11.76 -15.96
C GLU A 123 -39.37 -13.01 -15.70
N SER A 124 -38.53 -13.41 -16.65
CA SER A 124 -37.64 -14.57 -16.57
C SER A 124 -36.29 -14.27 -15.93
N GLU A 125 -35.98 -13.01 -15.60
CA GLU A 125 -34.70 -12.58 -15.05
C GLU A 125 -34.66 -12.78 -13.52
N ILE A 126 -34.34 -14.02 -13.08
CA ILE A 126 -34.37 -14.40 -11.66
C ILE A 126 -33.00 -14.18 -11.01
N HIS A 127 -31.93 -14.60 -11.68
CA HIS A 127 -30.57 -14.56 -11.15
C HIS A 127 -29.84 -13.25 -11.46
N PRO A 128 -28.89 -12.80 -10.62
CA PRO A 128 -28.19 -11.53 -10.83
C PRO A 128 -27.53 -11.38 -12.20
N ASN A 129 -26.97 -12.44 -12.77
CA ASN A 129 -26.37 -12.44 -14.10
C ASN A 129 -27.40 -12.22 -15.23
N GLU A 130 -28.58 -12.87 -15.15
CA GLU A 130 -29.67 -12.71 -16.12
C GLU A 130 -30.22 -11.26 -16.07
N ARG A 131 -30.35 -10.72 -14.87
CA ARG A 131 -30.79 -9.36 -14.62
C ARG A 131 -29.79 -8.34 -15.19
N LEU A 132 -28.48 -8.52 -14.96
CA LEU A 132 -27.43 -7.70 -15.54
C LEU A 132 -27.48 -7.69 -17.08
N GLU A 133 -27.62 -8.91 -17.67
CA GLU A 133 -27.75 -9.04 -19.12
C GLU A 133 -28.97 -8.31 -19.67
N GLY A 134 -30.12 -8.49 -19.02
CA GLY A 134 -31.37 -7.84 -19.42
C GLY A 134 -31.33 -6.31 -19.30
N ILE A 135 -30.82 -5.79 -18.17
CA ILE A 135 -30.63 -4.35 -17.95
C ILE A 135 -29.76 -3.74 -19.05
N ALA A 136 -28.61 -4.32 -19.35
CA ALA A 136 -27.69 -3.78 -20.38
C ALA A 136 -28.33 -3.74 -21.76
N LYS A 137 -29.06 -4.80 -22.15
CA LYS A 137 -29.78 -4.83 -23.44
C LYS A 137 -30.89 -3.78 -23.53
N ARG A 138 -31.70 -3.65 -22.47
CA ARG A 138 -32.78 -2.65 -22.45
C ARG A 138 -32.23 -1.23 -22.38
N ALA A 139 -31.15 -0.98 -21.64
CA ALA A 139 -30.49 0.32 -21.62
C ALA A 139 -30.04 0.73 -23.03
N TYR A 140 -29.44 -0.20 -23.79
CA TYR A 140 -29.10 0.02 -25.19
C TYR A 140 -30.35 0.30 -26.07
N GLN A 141 -31.39 -0.50 -25.91
CA GLN A 141 -32.64 -0.33 -26.67
C GLN A 141 -33.33 1.02 -26.41
N HIS A 142 -33.36 1.45 -25.13
CA HIS A 142 -34.00 2.70 -24.72
C HIS A 142 -33.22 3.95 -25.21
N THR A 143 -31.89 3.88 -25.17
CA THR A 143 -31.05 5.06 -25.47
C THR A 143 -30.48 5.10 -26.87
N GLY A 144 -30.46 3.99 -27.58
CA GLY A 144 -29.74 3.81 -28.84
C GLY A 144 -28.22 3.92 -28.72
N LYS A 145 -27.70 3.97 -27.48
CA LYS A 145 -26.28 4.10 -27.20
C LYS A 145 -25.79 2.87 -26.45
N LYS A 146 -24.57 2.43 -26.78
CA LYS A 146 -23.93 1.32 -26.06
C LYS A 146 -23.70 1.67 -24.59
N VAL A 147 -23.73 0.65 -23.75
CA VAL A 147 -23.64 0.74 -22.30
C VAL A 147 -22.18 0.84 -21.86
N VAL A 148 -21.91 1.65 -20.88
CA VAL A 148 -20.64 1.65 -20.13
C VAL A 148 -20.82 0.90 -18.83
N LEU A 149 -19.90 -0.02 -18.53
CA LEU A 149 -19.90 -0.80 -17.31
C LEU A 149 -18.68 -0.46 -16.47
N ILE A 150 -18.90 -0.05 -15.23
CA ILE A 150 -17.86 0.25 -14.26
C ILE A 150 -18.05 -0.68 -13.06
N ILE A 151 -17.01 -1.40 -12.68
CA ILE A 151 -17.01 -2.30 -11.53
C ILE A 151 -15.86 -1.88 -10.62
N ASP A 152 -16.18 -1.27 -9.50
CA ASP A 152 -15.21 -0.85 -8.49
C ASP A 152 -15.10 -1.89 -7.38
N GLU A 153 -13.87 -2.10 -6.87
CA GLU A 153 -13.53 -3.06 -5.83
C GLU A 153 -14.08 -4.48 -6.05
N TYR A 154 -13.95 -4.99 -7.30
CA TYR A 154 -14.52 -6.29 -7.74
C TYR A 154 -14.17 -7.47 -6.84
N ASP A 155 -13.05 -7.42 -6.14
CA ASP A 155 -12.49 -8.47 -5.29
C ASP A 155 -12.85 -8.33 -3.81
N ALA A 156 -13.54 -7.26 -3.41
CA ALA A 156 -13.91 -7.02 -2.02
C ALA A 156 -14.70 -8.19 -1.38
N PRO A 157 -15.65 -8.85 -2.08
CA PRO A 157 -16.38 -10.00 -1.51
C PRO A 157 -15.51 -11.19 -1.15
N LEU A 158 -14.32 -11.31 -1.77
CA LEU A 158 -13.43 -12.47 -1.62
C LEU A 158 -12.30 -12.21 -0.62
N LEU A 159 -11.87 -10.95 -0.47
CA LEU A 159 -10.70 -10.62 0.34
C LEU A 159 -10.89 -10.92 1.83
N ASP A 160 -12.07 -10.68 2.36
CA ASP A 160 -12.33 -10.88 3.79
C ASP A 160 -12.46 -12.37 4.18
N VAL A 161 -12.81 -13.23 3.21
CA VAL A 161 -12.99 -14.68 3.40
C VAL A 161 -11.83 -15.51 2.82
N VAL A 162 -10.72 -14.90 2.48
CA VAL A 162 -9.57 -15.58 1.83
C VAL A 162 -9.04 -16.78 2.63
N HIS A 163 -9.27 -16.82 3.95
CA HIS A 163 -8.86 -17.93 4.83
C HIS A 163 -9.94 -19.00 5.02
N GLU A 164 -11.14 -18.78 4.49
CA GLU A 164 -12.31 -19.65 4.60
C GLU A 164 -12.50 -20.41 3.28
N LYS A 165 -11.72 -21.47 3.05
CA LYS A 165 -11.62 -22.14 1.74
C LYS A 165 -12.98 -22.47 1.10
N ASP A 166 -13.91 -23.02 1.86
CA ASP A 166 -15.22 -23.44 1.34
C ASP A 166 -16.07 -22.21 0.97
N ASN A 167 -16.16 -21.23 1.86
CA ASN A 167 -16.89 -20.00 1.61
C ASN A 167 -16.28 -19.22 0.44
N LEU A 168 -14.96 -19.06 0.40
CA LEU A 168 -14.25 -18.41 -0.70
C LEU A 168 -14.58 -19.04 -2.07
N SER A 169 -14.63 -20.38 -2.15
CA SER A 169 -14.94 -21.08 -3.39
C SER A 169 -16.39 -20.83 -3.84
N HIS A 170 -17.34 -20.81 -2.91
CA HIS A 170 -18.75 -20.50 -3.20
C HIS A 170 -18.93 -19.04 -3.65
N LEU A 171 -18.36 -18.08 -2.93
CA LEU A 171 -18.44 -16.66 -3.31
C LEU A 171 -17.80 -16.40 -4.67
N ARG A 172 -16.66 -17.03 -4.96
CA ARG A 172 -16.01 -16.95 -6.27
C ARG A 172 -16.94 -17.42 -7.38
N LEU A 173 -17.59 -18.56 -7.23
CA LEU A 173 -18.52 -19.08 -8.24
C LEU A 173 -19.69 -18.11 -8.48
N ILE A 174 -20.21 -17.48 -7.44
CA ILE A 174 -21.26 -16.45 -7.57
C ILE A 174 -20.75 -15.26 -8.38
N MET A 175 -19.55 -14.77 -8.08
CA MET A 175 -18.96 -13.65 -8.83
C MET A 175 -18.65 -14.03 -10.29
N GLN A 176 -18.13 -15.23 -10.56
CA GLN A 176 -17.95 -15.74 -11.92
C GLN A 176 -19.26 -15.74 -12.70
N ASN A 177 -20.32 -16.26 -12.10
CA ASN A 177 -21.65 -16.28 -12.70
C ASN A 177 -22.16 -14.86 -12.97
N PHE A 178 -21.98 -13.94 -12.01
CA PHE A 178 -22.43 -12.55 -12.16
C PHE A 178 -21.77 -11.84 -13.35
N TYR A 179 -20.47 -12.08 -13.58
CA TYR A 179 -19.74 -11.48 -14.68
C TYR A 179 -19.77 -12.27 -16.00
N SER A 180 -20.29 -13.50 -15.98
CA SER A 180 -20.34 -14.35 -17.19
C SER A 180 -21.05 -13.72 -18.41
N PRO A 181 -22.09 -12.87 -18.27
CA PRO A 181 -22.72 -12.24 -19.41
C PRO A 181 -21.84 -11.24 -20.19
N LEU A 182 -20.76 -10.74 -19.61
CA LEU A 182 -19.95 -9.66 -20.21
C LEU A 182 -19.45 -10.00 -21.61
N LYS A 183 -19.05 -11.25 -21.84
CA LYS A 183 -18.63 -11.70 -23.17
C LYS A 183 -19.76 -11.65 -24.21
N LYS A 184 -20.96 -12.07 -23.81
CA LYS A 184 -22.16 -12.06 -24.67
C LYS A 184 -22.67 -10.65 -24.88
N LEU A 185 -22.40 -9.74 -23.94
CA LEU A 185 -22.80 -8.34 -24.00
C LEU A 185 -21.86 -7.48 -24.87
N ASP A 186 -20.78 -8.02 -25.44
CA ASP A 186 -19.83 -7.26 -26.26
C ASP A 186 -20.49 -6.33 -27.30
N PRO A 187 -21.50 -6.75 -28.08
CA PRO A 187 -22.16 -5.87 -29.05
C PRO A 187 -22.87 -4.66 -28.42
N TYR A 188 -23.25 -4.75 -27.15
CA TYR A 188 -24.02 -3.76 -26.40
C TYR A 188 -23.13 -2.86 -25.54
N LEU A 189 -21.86 -3.24 -25.32
CA LEU A 189 -20.93 -2.48 -24.48
C LEU A 189 -20.09 -1.51 -25.32
N GLU A 190 -19.95 -0.29 -24.83
CA GLU A 190 -19.02 0.73 -25.33
C GLU A 190 -17.68 0.59 -24.64
N PHE A 191 -17.70 0.52 -23.30
CA PHE A 191 -16.51 0.52 -22.47
C PHE A 191 -16.77 -0.26 -21.18
N THR A 192 -15.74 -0.92 -20.68
CA THR A 192 -15.79 -1.64 -19.40
C THR A 192 -14.54 -1.32 -18.60
N PHE A 193 -14.71 -0.83 -17.38
CA PHE A 193 -13.61 -0.57 -16.45
C PHE A 193 -13.81 -1.38 -15.18
N ILE A 194 -12.82 -2.20 -14.85
CA ILE A 194 -12.84 -3.06 -13.66
C ILE A 194 -11.66 -2.69 -12.78
N THR A 195 -11.91 -2.46 -11.51
CA THR A 195 -10.85 -2.13 -10.57
C THR A 195 -10.98 -2.86 -9.25
N GLY A 196 -9.83 -3.11 -8.61
CA GLY A 196 -9.73 -3.78 -7.32
C GLY A 196 -8.34 -3.61 -6.70
N ILE A 197 -8.08 -4.38 -5.65
CA ILE A 197 -6.78 -4.43 -4.96
C ILE A 197 -5.92 -5.52 -5.57
N THR A 198 -6.48 -6.69 -5.81
CA THR A 198 -5.76 -7.89 -6.18
C THR A 198 -5.81 -8.15 -7.68
N LYS A 199 -4.75 -8.78 -8.21
CA LYS A 199 -4.66 -9.19 -9.60
C LYS A 199 -5.07 -10.65 -9.80
N PHE A 200 -4.89 -11.48 -8.79
CA PHE A 200 -5.07 -12.93 -8.90
C PHE A 200 -6.53 -13.38 -8.98
N SER A 201 -7.46 -12.63 -8.39
CA SER A 201 -8.89 -12.96 -8.54
C SER A 201 -9.39 -12.76 -9.97
N GLN A 202 -8.70 -11.90 -10.76
CA GLN A 202 -9.00 -11.67 -12.17
C GLN A 202 -8.96 -12.96 -12.99
N LEU A 203 -7.90 -13.77 -12.86
CA LEU A 203 -7.71 -14.98 -13.65
C LEU A 203 -8.82 -15.99 -13.43
N SER A 204 -9.39 -16.06 -12.22
CA SER A 204 -10.45 -17.00 -11.90
C SER A 204 -11.85 -16.46 -12.17
N ILE A 205 -12.10 -15.16 -11.95
CA ILE A 205 -13.43 -14.55 -12.08
C ILE A 205 -13.71 -14.17 -13.54
N PHE A 206 -12.72 -13.69 -14.26
CA PHE A 206 -12.85 -13.21 -15.63
C PHE A 206 -12.21 -14.14 -16.66
N SER A 207 -12.09 -15.44 -16.35
CA SER A 207 -11.47 -16.43 -17.24
C SER A 207 -12.10 -16.50 -18.65
N GLU A 208 -13.34 -16.04 -18.78
CA GLU A 208 -14.04 -15.98 -20.06
C GLU A 208 -13.80 -14.66 -20.84
N LEU A 209 -13.26 -13.61 -20.18
CA LEU A 209 -12.94 -12.33 -20.81
C LEU A 209 -11.48 -12.33 -21.29
N ASN A 210 -11.24 -12.97 -22.43
CA ASN A 210 -9.89 -13.09 -23.01
C ASN A 210 -9.32 -11.77 -23.55
N ASN A 211 -10.13 -10.72 -23.62
CA ASN A 211 -9.80 -9.40 -24.16
C ASN A 211 -9.70 -8.31 -23.10
N LEU A 212 -9.48 -8.67 -21.85
CA LEU A 212 -9.32 -7.72 -20.76
C LEU A 212 -7.88 -7.19 -20.71
N ASP A 213 -7.71 -5.92 -21.05
CA ASP A 213 -6.43 -5.21 -21.03
C ASP A 213 -6.02 -4.89 -19.58
N ASN A 214 -5.07 -5.63 -19.04
CA ASN A 214 -4.55 -5.37 -17.72
C ASN A 214 -3.47 -4.28 -17.76
N ILE A 215 -3.84 -3.08 -17.35
CA ILE A 215 -2.95 -1.91 -17.36
C ILE A 215 -2.15 -1.72 -16.05
N SER A 216 -2.32 -2.60 -15.07
CA SER A 216 -1.80 -2.40 -13.71
C SER A 216 -0.27 -2.29 -13.64
N MET A 217 0.45 -2.97 -14.55
CA MET A 217 1.93 -2.96 -14.57
C MET A 217 2.49 -2.38 -15.87
N LEU A 218 1.71 -1.60 -16.61
CA LEU A 218 2.18 -0.91 -17.81
C LEU A 218 2.75 0.47 -17.43
N ASP A 219 3.98 0.77 -17.87
CA ASP A 219 4.70 2.00 -17.53
C ASP A 219 3.87 3.27 -17.82
N GLN A 220 3.19 3.30 -18.96
CA GLN A 220 2.37 4.44 -19.38
C GLN A 220 1.16 4.72 -18.46
N TYR A 221 0.72 3.75 -17.65
CA TYR A 221 -0.41 3.88 -16.72
C TYR A 221 0.01 3.82 -15.24
N SER A 222 1.30 3.87 -14.96
CA SER A 222 1.82 3.80 -13.58
C SER A 222 1.27 4.89 -12.68
N ALA A 223 1.15 6.12 -13.21
CA ALA A 223 0.66 7.29 -12.50
C ALA A 223 -0.84 7.60 -12.71
N ILE A 224 -1.64 6.67 -13.27
CA ILE A 224 -3.10 6.83 -13.43
C ILE A 224 -3.80 7.01 -12.08
N CYS A 225 -3.28 6.37 -11.06
CA CYS A 225 -3.62 6.56 -9.65
C CYS A 225 -2.35 6.93 -8.88
N GLY A 226 -2.50 7.65 -7.76
CA GLY A 226 -1.36 8.23 -7.06
C GLY A 226 -1.05 9.65 -7.52
N ILE A 227 -0.06 10.27 -6.92
CA ILE A 227 0.42 11.62 -7.28
C ILE A 227 1.89 11.50 -7.66
N SER A 228 2.24 11.90 -8.88
CA SER A 228 3.63 11.88 -9.34
C SER A 228 4.42 13.03 -8.75
N LYS A 229 5.76 12.92 -8.76
CA LYS A 229 6.65 14.01 -8.34
C LYS A 229 6.39 15.28 -9.15
N THR A 230 6.17 15.16 -10.46
CA THR A 230 5.84 16.30 -11.33
C THR A 230 4.55 16.98 -10.89
N GLU A 231 3.48 16.23 -10.62
CA GLU A 231 2.21 16.78 -10.15
C GLU A 231 2.36 17.48 -8.78
N LEU A 232 3.11 16.87 -7.84
CA LEU A 232 3.40 17.47 -6.55
C LEU A 232 4.17 18.80 -6.67
N THR A 233 5.19 18.84 -7.54
CA THR A 233 6.07 20.02 -7.67
C THR A 233 5.51 21.09 -8.61
N THR A 234 4.43 20.83 -9.33
CA THR A 234 3.72 21.79 -10.18
C THR A 234 2.37 22.18 -9.60
N ALA A 235 1.38 21.30 -9.68
CA ALA A 235 0.01 21.59 -9.24
C ALA A 235 -0.12 21.80 -7.72
N MET A 236 0.71 21.14 -6.91
CA MET A 236 0.67 21.23 -5.45
C MET A 236 1.87 22.00 -4.85
N LYS A 237 2.68 22.68 -5.67
CA LYS A 237 3.85 23.43 -5.17
C LYS A 237 3.48 24.42 -4.04
N PRO A 238 2.43 25.27 -4.18
CA PRO A 238 2.03 26.18 -3.12
C PRO A 238 1.62 25.47 -1.81
N ASP A 239 1.07 24.25 -1.92
CA ASP A 239 0.66 23.45 -0.76
C ASP A 239 1.87 22.91 -0.01
N VAL A 240 2.92 22.44 -0.73
CA VAL A 240 4.21 22.02 -0.15
C VAL A 240 4.89 23.19 0.56
N GLU A 241 4.90 24.38 -0.06
CA GLU A 241 5.43 25.61 0.56
C GLU A 241 4.64 25.99 1.83
N GLY A 242 3.31 25.83 1.80
CA GLY A 242 2.43 26.07 2.94
C GLY A 242 2.71 25.12 4.10
N LEU A 243 2.83 23.83 3.82
CA LEU A 243 3.20 22.81 4.79
C LEU A 243 4.60 23.06 5.36
N GLY A 244 5.59 23.37 4.51
CA GLY A 244 6.95 23.71 4.95
C GLY A 244 6.96 24.86 5.95
N ARG A 245 6.24 25.97 5.67
CA ARG A 245 6.09 27.08 6.63
C ARG A 245 5.47 26.64 7.95
N ALA A 246 4.45 25.77 7.92
CA ALA A 246 3.79 25.28 9.13
C ALA A 246 4.72 24.40 9.99
N LEU A 247 5.63 23.68 9.37
CA LEU A 247 6.60 22.79 10.03
C LEU A 247 7.94 23.47 10.34
N GLY A 248 8.16 24.73 9.92
CA GLY A 248 9.45 25.42 10.06
C GLY A 248 10.54 24.86 9.13
N LEU A 249 10.16 24.28 7.99
CA LEU A 249 11.04 23.67 6.99
C LEU A 249 11.14 24.55 5.73
N THR A 250 12.26 24.47 5.02
CA THR A 250 12.34 25.00 3.66
C THR A 250 11.49 24.15 2.71
N TYR A 251 11.24 24.65 1.49
CA TYR A 251 10.51 23.89 0.47
C TYR A 251 11.20 22.54 0.17
N GLU A 252 12.52 22.56 0.00
CA GLU A 252 13.32 21.38 -0.31
C GLU A 252 13.30 20.35 0.84
N GLN A 253 13.42 20.82 2.08
CA GLN A 253 13.33 19.98 3.26
C GLN A 253 11.93 19.34 3.38
N CYS A 254 10.88 20.15 3.20
CA CYS A 254 9.51 19.64 3.24
C CYS A 254 9.25 18.60 2.13
N LEU A 255 9.74 18.86 0.91
CA LEU A 255 9.62 17.93 -0.21
C LEU A 255 10.34 16.61 0.07
N GLU A 256 11.53 16.65 0.68
CA GLU A 256 12.28 15.45 1.05
C GLU A 256 11.57 14.65 2.15
N GLU A 257 11.04 15.31 3.18
CA GLU A 257 10.23 14.66 4.21
C GLU A 257 8.99 13.97 3.62
N LEU A 258 8.25 14.67 2.74
CA LEU A 258 7.10 14.09 2.06
C LEU A 258 7.50 12.88 1.20
N ARG A 259 8.67 12.95 0.54
CA ARG A 259 9.22 11.86 -0.26
C ARG A 259 9.51 10.63 0.60
N GLN A 260 10.18 10.81 1.73
CA GLN A 260 10.53 9.72 2.64
C GLN A 260 9.30 9.05 3.25
N TYR A 261 8.26 9.84 3.56
CA TYR A 261 7.08 9.35 4.25
C TYR A 261 5.99 8.79 3.33
N TYR A 262 5.79 9.32 2.11
CA TYR A 262 4.60 9.01 1.30
C TYR A 262 4.87 8.62 -0.14
N ASP A 263 6.10 8.78 -0.64
CA ASP A 263 6.52 8.39 -1.99
C ASP A 263 6.92 6.91 -2.07
N GLY A 264 7.50 6.52 -3.20
CA GLY A 264 8.18 5.24 -3.37
C GLY A 264 7.28 4.09 -3.80
N TYR A 265 6.02 4.34 -4.15
CA TYR A 265 5.17 3.32 -4.77
C TYR A 265 5.48 3.17 -6.26
N HIS A 266 6.01 2.02 -6.62
CA HIS A 266 6.45 1.66 -7.97
C HIS A 266 5.61 0.51 -8.51
N PHE A 267 4.91 0.73 -9.62
CA PHE A 267 3.91 -0.21 -10.12
C PHE A 267 4.28 -0.91 -11.42
N SER A 268 5.42 -0.60 -12.03
CA SER A 268 5.87 -1.19 -13.30
C SER A 268 7.40 -1.31 -13.34
N GLU A 269 7.96 -1.73 -14.47
CA GLU A 269 9.39 -2.02 -14.55
C GLU A 269 10.28 -0.78 -14.64
N HIS A 270 9.79 0.29 -15.31
CA HIS A 270 10.61 1.46 -15.67
C HIS A 270 9.92 2.80 -15.37
N ALA A 271 8.76 2.79 -14.74
CA ALA A 271 8.05 4.01 -14.43
C ALA A 271 8.63 4.76 -13.22
N GLU A 272 8.21 6.01 -13.07
CA GLU A 272 8.48 6.81 -11.87
C GLU A 272 7.69 6.32 -10.66
N ASP A 273 8.22 6.60 -9.47
CA ASP A 273 7.51 6.40 -8.21
C ASP A 273 6.35 7.39 -8.09
N VAL A 274 5.32 6.99 -7.33
CA VAL A 274 4.19 7.86 -7.02
C VAL A 274 3.93 7.91 -5.52
N PHE A 275 3.48 9.09 -5.06
CA PHE A 275 3.04 9.31 -3.69
C PHE A 275 1.69 8.66 -3.42
N ASN A 276 1.49 8.20 -2.19
CA ASN A 276 0.17 7.82 -1.71
C ASN A 276 -0.71 9.08 -1.61
N PRO A 277 -1.79 9.20 -2.42
CA PRO A 277 -2.57 10.42 -2.46
C PRO A 277 -3.33 10.68 -1.16
N PHE A 278 -3.76 9.62 -0.46
CA PHE A 278 -4.50 9.76 0.78
C PHE A 278 -3.63 10.35 1.90
N SER A 279 -2.43 9.80 2.11
CA SER A 279 -1.52 10.28 3.14
C SER A 279 -1.02 11.70 2.83
N LEU A 280 -0.67 11.96 1.56
CA LEU A 280 -0.22 13.26 1.11
C LEU A 280 -1.28 14.35 1.33
N ILE A 281 -2.53 14.12 0.90
CA ILE A 281 -3.64 15.05 1.08
C ILE A 281 -3.97 15.25 2.58
N ARG A 282 -3.86 14.19 3.39
CA ARG A 282 -4.04 14.28 4.83
C ARG A 282 -2.96 15.13 5.49
N ALA A 283 -1.69 14.96 5.10
CA ALA A 283 -0.57 15.77 5.62
C ALA A 283 -0.77 17.25 5.30
N MET A 284 -1.17 17.58 4.06
CA MET A 284 -1.48 18.95 3.67
C MET A 284 -2.64 19.53 4.50
N ASN A 285 -3.71 18.76 4.67
CA ASN A 285 -4.91 19.21 5.39
C ASN A 285 -4.66 19.39 6.91
N SER A 286 -3.88 18.50 7.53
CA SER A 286 -3.59 18.56 8.97
C SER A 286 -2.37 19.41 9.31
N GLN A 287 -1.59 19.82 8.30
CA GLN A 287 -0.29 20.52 8.44
C GLN A 287 0.70 19.73 9.32
N LYS A 288 0.70 18.40 9.18
CA LYS A 288 1.57 17.46 9.91
C LYS A 288 1.98 16.32 9.00
N ILE A 289 3.20 15.84 9.14
CA ILE A 289 3.68 14.59 8.57
C ILE A 289 3.46 13.50 9.62
N ASP A 290 2.60 12.51 9.33
CA ASP A 290 2.20 11.47 10.28
C ASP A 290 1.72 10.22 9.50
N SER A 291 1.44 9.13 10.22
CA SER A 291 0.91 7.89 9.66
C SER A 291 -0.61 7.98 9.45
N TYR A 292 -1.04 8.15 8.19
CA TYR A 292 -2.46 8.29 7.83
C TYR A 292 -3.04 7.05 7.16
N TRP A 293 -2.33 6.50 6.19
CA TRP A 293 -2.80 5.34 5.41
C TRP A 293 -2.86 4.08 6.26
N PHE A 294 -1.80 3.83 7.01
CA PHE A 294 -1.70 2.66 7.89
C PHE A 294 -2.71 2.73 9.05
N GLY A 295 -2.86 3.89 9.69
CA GLY A 295 -3.82 4.15 10.77
C GLY A 295 -5.29 3.98 10.37
N SER A 296 -5.58 3.88 9.07
CA SER A 296 -6.92 3.68 8.54
C SER A 296 -7.40 2.21 8.56
N GLY A 297 -6.63 1.30 9.10
CA GLY A 297 -6.94 -0.10 9.31
C GLY A 297 -6.10 -1.05 8.46
N THR A 298 -5.16 -1.75 9.11
CA THR A 298 -4.50 -2.92 8.51
C THR A 298 -5.51 -4.05 8.41
N PRO A 299 -5.73 -4.64 7.22
CA PRO A 299 -6.67 -5.73 7.09
C PRO A 299 -6.27 -6.92 7.97
N THR A 300 -7.19 -7.38 8.80
CA THR A 300 -6.97 -8.53 9.71
C THR A 300 -6.51 -9.77 8.96
N TYR A 301 -6.99 -9.96 7.72
CA TYR A 301 -6.58 -11.08 6.87
C TYR A 301 -5.09 -11.07 6.56
N LEU A 302 -4.49 -9.89 6.40
CA LEU A 302 -3.06 -9.75 6.10
C LEU A 302 -2.21 -10.21 7.27
N ILE A 303 -2.53 -9.77 8.49
CA ILE A 303 -1.83 -10.22 9.71
C ILE A 303 -1.92 -11.74 9.85
N LYS A 304 -3.13 -12.31 9.66
CA LYS A 304 -3.33 -13.77 9.67
C LYS A 304 -2.49 -14.49 8.59
N THR A 305 -2.37 -13.88 7.39
CA THR A 305 -1.55 -14.44 6.31
C THR A 305 -0.07 -14.45 6.68
N LEU A 306 0.46 -13.36 7.23
CA LEU A 306 1.85 -13.26 7.68
C LEU A 306 2.15 -14.30 8.76
N GLN A 307 1.26 -14.47 9.73
CA GLN A 307 1.37 -15.49 10.78
C GLN A 307 1.37 -16.91 10.20
N LYS A 308 0.41 -17.22 9.31
CA LYS A 308 0.26 -18.54 8.68
C LYS A 308 1.49 -18.96 7.87
N HIS A 309 2.10 -18.01 7.16
CA HIS A 309 3.26 -18.28 6.32
C HIS A 309 4.59 -18.09 7.05
N HIS A 310 4.58 -17.84 8.36
CA HIS A 310 5.77 -17.60 9.16
C HIS A 310 6.75 -16.63 8.49
N VAL A 311 6.21 -15.52 7.97
CA VAL A 311 7.00 -14.55 7.22
C VAL A 311 8.00 -13.90 8.15
N ASN A 312 9.28 -14.08 7.87
CA ASN A 312 10.33 -13.36 8.58
C ASN A 312 10.34 -11.90 8.09
N VAL A 313 10.05 -10.99 9.00
CA VAL A 313 9.99 -9.54 8.72
C VAL A 313 11.31 -9.01 8.17
N MET A 314 12.44 -9.55 8.62
CA MET A 314 13.79 -9.19 8.14
C MET A 314 14.05 -9.63 6.69
N GLU A 315 13.36 -10.68 6.23
CA GLU A 315 13.53 -11.21 4.88
C GLU A 315 12.60 -10.56 3.84
N ILE A 316 11.62 -9.77 4.29
CA ILE A 316 10.63 -9.13 3.39
C ILE A 316 11.34 -8.30 2.31
N GLU A 317 12.35 -7.52 2.68
CA GLU A 317 13.10 -6.66 1.76
C GLU A 317 14.18 -7.42 0.94
N ARG A 318 14.41 -8.71 1.24
CA ARG A 318 15.45 -9.54 0.59
C ARG A 318 14.89 -10.52 -0.41
N LYS A 319 13.61 -10.88 -0.32
CA LYS A 319 12.98 -11.87 -1.19
C LYS A 319 12.60 -11.27 -2.54
N GLY A 320 12.96 -11.97 -3.60
CA GLY A 320 12.49 -11.70 -4.96
C GLY A 320 11.11 -12.34 -5.19
N ALA A 321 10.37 -11.79 -6.13
CA ALA A 321 9.14 -12.37 -6.66
C ALA A 321 9.25 -12.45 -8.19
N SER A 322 8.81 -13.53 -8.79
CA SER A 322 8.68 -13.65 -10.24
C SER A 322 7.39 -12.97 -10.72
N VAL A 323 7.26 -12.75 -12.02
CA VAL A 323 6.02 -12.26 -12.62
C VAL A 323 4.85 -13.21 -12.28
N ASP A 324 5.11 -14.51 -12.33
CA ASP A 324 4.11 -15.56 -12.10
C ASP A 324 3.61 -15.58 -10.65
N ASP A 325 4.44 -15.15 -9.68
CA ASP A 325 4.02 -15.07 -8.27
C ASP A 325 2.88 -14.06 -8.06
N PHE A 326 2.75 -13.06 -8.94
CA PHE A 326 1.67 -12.07 -8.88
C PHE A 326 0.37 -12.53 -9.54
N ASP A 327 0.39 -13.65 -10.27
CA ASP A 327 -0.75 -14.18 -11.01
C ASP A 327 -1.35 -15.46 -10.36
N VAL A 328 -1.00 -15.74 -9.11
CA VAL A 328 -1.47 -16.92 -8.35
C VAL A 328 -2.77 -16.60 -7.62
N SER A 329 -3.71 -17.54 -7.62
CA SER A 329 -4.97 -17.39 -6.85
C SER A 329 -4.72 -17.42 -5.34
N PRO A 330 -5.57 -16.78 -4.51
CA PRO A 330 -5.38 -16.70 -3.05
C PRO A 330 -5.20 -18.05 -2.36
N GLU A 331 -5.83 -19.11 -2.88
CA GLU A 331 -5.73 -20.46 -2.31
C GLU A 331 -4.42 -21.14 -2.64
N GLN A 332 -3.78 -20.74 -3.73
CA GLN A 332 -2.52 -21.31 -4.21
C GLN A 332 -1.31 -20.49 -3.77
N VAL A 333 -1.54 -19.39 -3.04
CA VAL A 333 -0.46 -18.53 -2.53
C VAL A 333 0.42 -19.33 -1.57
N THR A 334 1.64 -19.59 -2.01
CA THR A 334 2.70 -20.22 -1.19
C THR A 334 3.52 -19.20 -0.41
N SER A 335 3.41 -17.91 -0.75
CA SER A 335 4.13 -16.79 -0.15
C SER A 335 3.20 -15.60 0.09
N ALA A 336 3.38 -14.89 1.20
CA ALA A 336 2.63 -13.67 1.50
C ALA A 336 3.05 -12.47 0.63
N LEU A 337 4.19 -12.52 -0.07
CA LEU A 337 4.77 -11.38 -0.79
C LEU A 337 3.86 -10.79 -1.88
N PRO A 338 3.21 -11.59 -2.75
CA PRO A 338 2.31 -11.04 -3.77
C PRO A 338 1.14 -10.27 -3.16
N LEU A 339 0.57 -10.80 -2.08
CA LEU A 339 -0.54 -10.17 -1.38
C LEU A 339 -0.11 -8.86 -0.70
N LEU A 340 1.09 -8.83 -0.09
CA LEU A 340 1.67 -7.62 0.49
C LEU A 340 1.89 -6.53 -0.57
N TYR A 341 2.40 -6.91 -1.75
CA TYR A 341 2.59 -5.99 -2.86
C TYR A 341 1.26 -5.42 -3.36
N GLN A 342 0.29 -6.26 -3.69
CA GLN A 342 -1.01 -5.84 -4.22
C GLN A 342 -1.79 -4.98 -3.21
N SER A 343 -1.65 -5.28 -1.92
CA SER A 343 -2.26 -4.50 -0.85
C SER A 343 -1.52 -3.19 -0.54
N GLY A 344 -0.33 -2.95 -1.13
CA GLY A 344 0.44 -1.71 -0.97
C GLY A 344 1.38 -1.66 0.22
N TYR A 345 1.63 -2.79 0.89
CA TYR A 345 2.63 -2.87 1.96
C TYR A 345 4.04 -3.06 1.43
N LEU A 346 4.17 -3.62 0.23
CA LEU A 346 5.41 -3.69 -0.52
C LEU A 346 5.25 -3.03 -1.87
N THR A 347 6.38 -2.67 -2.45
CA THR A 347 6.47 -2.11 -3.79
C THR A 347 7.65 -2.72 -4.53
N ILE A 348 7.73 -2.54 -5.85
CA ILE A 348 8.87 -2.93 -6.66
C ILE A 348 10.03 -1.96 -6.34
N LYS A 349 11.18 -2.49 -5.89
CA LYS A 349 12.41 -1.71 -5.68
C LYS A 349 13.39 -1.89 -6.83
N LYS A 350 13.34 -3.03 -7.50
CA LYS A 350 14.20 -3.32 -8.65
C LYS A 350 13.58 -4.42 -9.50
N TYR A 351 13.72 -4.30 -10.82
CA TYR A 351 13.43 -5.36 -11.77
C TYR A 351 14.74 -5.89 -12.36
N SER A 352 14.86 -7.20 -12.52
CA SER A 352 15.96 -7.87 -13.19
C SER A 352 15.45 -8.46 -14.52
N PRO A 353 15.78 -7.86 -15.67
CA PRO A 353 15.33 -8.40 -16.96
C PRO A 353 16.00 -9.76 -17.28
N PHE A 354 17.13 -10.04 -16.64
CA PHE A 354 17.87 -11.29 -16.83
C PHE A 354 17.15 -12.49 -16.21
N THR A 355 16.68 -12.32 -14.97
CA THR A 355 15.96 -13.38 -14.23
C THR A 355 14.44 -13.22 -14.29
N LYS A 356 13.94 -12.16 -14.95
CA LYS A 356 12.51 -11.78 -14.98
C LYS A 356 11.89 -11.77 -13.57
N SER A 357 12.62 -11.20 -12.61
CA SER A 357 12.21 -11.17 -11.21
C SER A 357 12.23 -9.76 -10.65
N TYR A 358 11.35 -9.52 -9.71
CA TYR A 358 11.22 -8.26 -8.97
C TYR A 358 11.82 -8.42 -7.58
N ARG A 359 12.60 -7.44 -7.14
CA ARG A 359 12.93 -7.26 -5.73
C ARG A 359 11.89 -6.35 -5.11
N LEU A 360 11.25 -6.80 -4.04
CA LEU A 360 10.25 -6.05 -3.31
C LEU A 360 10.85 -5.42 -2.04
N GLY A 361 10.22 -4.35 -1.57
CA GLY A 361 10.57 -3.69 -0.31
C GLY A 361 9.46 -2.73 0.13
N TYR A 362 9.58 -2.16 1.31
CA TYR A 362 8.63 -1.16 1.78
C TYR A 362 8.66 0.09 0.88
N PRO A 363 7.51 0.66 0.50
CA PRO A 363 7.50 1.86 -0.33
C PRO A 363 8.18 3.04 0.40
N ASN A 364 7.84 3.26 1.66
CA ASN A 364 8.24 4.43 2.43
C ASN A 364 8.20 4.19 3.95
N GLN A 365 8.56 5.22 4.70
CA GLN A 365 8.63 5.19 6.16
C GLN A 365 7.27 4.96 6.82
N GLU A 366 6.19 5.57 6.31
CA GLU A 366 4.84 5.37 6.87
C GLU A 366 4.47 3.89 6.89
N VAL A 367 4.66 3.22 5.76
CA VAL A 367 4.30 1.81 5.61
C VAL A 367 5.23 0.90 6.41
N LYS A 368 6.55 1.17 6.37
CA LYS A 368 7.54 0.40 7.12
C LYS A 368 7.22 0.43 8.61
N ILE A 369 7.11 1.62 9.19
CA ILE A 369 6.83 1.83 10.62
C ILE A 369 5.48 1.21 11.00
N GLY A 370 4.44 1.46 10.20
CA GLY A 370 3.12 0.92 10.45
C GLY A 370 3.10 -0.61 10.46
N MET A 371 3.76 -1.25 9.49
CA MET A 371 3.87 -2.71 9.42
C MET A 371 4.58 -3.27 10.65
N LEU A 372 5.71 -2.67 11.03
CA LEU A 372 6.49 -3.10 12.20
C LEU A 372 5.67 -2.96 13.49
N LYS A 373 4.96 -1.83 13.68
CA LYS A 373 4.04 -1.62 14.82
C LYS A 373 2.94 -2.67 14.88
N SER A 374 2.38 -3.07 13.72
CA SER A 374 1.32 -4.09 13.67
C SER A 374 1.83 -5.50 13.95
N LEU A 375 3.08 -5.79 13.64
CA LEU A 375 3.70 -7.10 13.88
C LEU A 375 4.30 -7.19 15.28
N ALA A 376 4.70 -6.08 15.87
CA ALA A 376 5.33 -6.03 17.19
C ALA A 376 4.57 -6.83 18.28
N PRO A 377 3.23 -6.76 18.42
CA PRO A 377 2.49 -7.52 19.42
C PRO A 377 2.62 -9.06 19.30
N ASN A 378 3.00 -9.57 18.12
CA ASN A 378 3.19 -11.01 17.89
C ASN A 378 4.55 -11.51 18.39
N TYR A 379 5.52 -10.62 18.50
CA TYR A 379 6.91 -10.92 18.89
C TYR A 379 7.25 -10.30 20.25
N LEU A 380 6.62 -9.17 20.58
CA LEU A 380 6.84 -8.43 21.83
C LEU A 380 5.69 -8.72 22.80
N SER A 381 5.99 -8.71 24.11
CA SER A 381 4.99 -9.08 25.13
C SER A 381 3.82 -8.09 25.21
N PRO A 382 2.55 -8.59 25.27
CA PRO A 382 1.39 -7.72 25.53
C PRO A 382 1.36 -7.12 26.94
N VAL A 383 2.19 -7.59 27.87
CA VAL A 383 2.23 -7.09 29.28
C VAL A 383 2.99 -5.77 29.38
N SER A 384 3.88 -5.46 28.46
CA SER A 384 4.35 -4.10 28.28
C SER A 384 3.40 -3.39 27.31
N ILE A 385 2.24 -2.99 27.81
CA ILE A 385 1.17 -2.25 27.09
C ILE A 385 1.72 -0.99 26.39
N ASP A 386 2.98 -0.70 26.58
CA ASP A 386 3.67 0.42 26.00
C ASP A 386 4.96 0.01 25.27
N ASN A 387 4.80 -0.78 24.18
CA ASN A 387 5.93 -1.02 23.27
C ASN A 387 6.50 0.30 22.71
N ASN A 388 5.67 1.36 22.64
CA ASN A 388 6.12 2.71 22.34
C ASN A 388 6.88 3.33 23.51
N GLY A 389 6.53 3.01 24.77
CA GLY A 389 7.24 3.48 25.96
C GLY A 389 8.69 3.03 25.98
N LEU A 390 8.95 1.73 25.77
CA LEU A 390 10.34 1.23 25.74
C LEU A 390 11.18 1.91 24.66
N VAL A 391 10.61 2.02 23.43
CA VAL A 391 11.32 2.65 22.30
C VAL A 391 11.59 4.13 22.59
N ASN A 392 10.61 4.84 23.15
CA ASN A 392 10.75 6.24 23.51
C ASN A 392 11.79 6.42 24.63
N GLU A 393 11.67 5.63 25.72
CA GLU A 393 12.64 5.65 26.82
C GLU A 393 14.07 5.38 26.33
N PHE A 394 14.25 4.38 25.45
CA PHE A 394 15.56 4.07 24.90
C PHE A 394 16.11 5.25 24.06
N VAL A 395 15.29 5.86 23.23
CA VAL A 395 15.68 7.02 22.42
C VAL A 395 15.97 8.24 23.30
N GLU A 396 15.16 8.51 24.33
CA GLU A 396 15.40 9.58 25.30
C GLU A 396 16.75 9.40 26.02
N MET A 397 17.05 8.17 26.48
CA MET A 397 18.35 7.87 27.08
C MET A 397 19.53 8.11 26.12
N LEU A 398 19.37 7.79 24.83
CA LEU A 398 20.38 8.10 23.81
C LEU A 398 20.55 9.62 23.58
N TYR A 399 19.46 10.40 23.67
CA TYR A 399 19.55 11.88 23.63
C TYR A 399 20.24 12.46 24.85
N GLU A 400 20.09 11.82 26.02
CA GLU A 400 20.74 12.18 27.26
C GLU A 400 22.17 11.61 27.38
N ASP A 401 22.64 10.90 26.34
CA ASP A 401 23.95 10.24 26.27
C ASP A 401 24.14 9.09 27.30
N ASP A 402 23.04 8.51 27.76
CA ASP A 402 23.02 7.36 28.67
C ASP A 402 22.84 6.03 27.91
N LEU A 403 23.84 5.67 27.10
CA LEU A 403 23.82 4.40 26.37
C LEU A 403 23.86 3.18 27.28
N GLU A 404 24.59 3.28 28.41
CA GLU A 404 24.68 2.17 29.39
C GLU A 404 23.32 1.90 30.02
N GLY A 405 22.62 2.93 30.49
CA GLY A 405 21.25 2.83 31.00
C GLY A 405 20.28 2.27 29.94
N ALA A 406 20.40 2.69 28.69
CA ALA A 406 19.60 2.17 27.58
C ALA A 406 19.82 0.67 27.37
N MET A 407 21.08 0.18 27.45
CA MET A 407 21.39 -1.24 27.33
C MET A 407 20.87 -2.07 28.52
N VAL A 408 20.96 -1.55 29.74
CA VAL A 408 20.36 -2.19 30.93
C VAL A 408 18.85 -2.31 30.76
N ARG A 409 18.19 -1.26 30.27
CA ARG A 409 16.74 -1.25 30.03
C ARG A 409 16.33 -2.25 28.94
N LEU A 410 17.08 -2.33 27.84
CA LEU A 410 16.88 -3.29 26.77
C LEU A 410 17.03 -4.73 27.25
N LYS A 411 18.07 -5.03 28.05
CA LYS A 411 18.28 -6.34 28.68
C LYS A 411 17.12 -6.75 29.59
N ALA A 412 16.65 -5.84 30.45
CA ALA A 412 15.50 -6.08 31.32
C ALA A 412 14.23 -6.40 30.52
N TYR A 413 13.99 -5.65 29.43
CA TYR A 413 12.86 -5.89 28.56
C TYR A 413 12.93 -7.25 27.87
N LEU A 414 14.05 -7.59 27.23
CA LEU A 414 14.25 -8.88 26.56
C LEU A 414 14.06 -10.05 27.54
N SER A 415 14.54 -9.92 28.80
CA SER A 415 14.30 -10.90 29.83
C SER A 415 12.81 -11.10 30.14
N SER A 416 12.01 -10.05 30.07
CA SER A 416 10.57 -10.11 30.37
C SER A 416 9.76 -10.83 29.29
N ILE A 417 10.21 -10.83 28.03
CA ILE A 417 9.50 -11.46 26.90
C ILE A 417 9.95 -12.90 26.64
N SER A 418 11.10 -13.32 27.13
CA SER A 418 11.76 -14.59 26.81
C SER A 418 10.93 -15.86 27.05
N ASN A 419 9.97 -15.83 27.98
CA ASN A 419 9.13 -16.98 28.30
C ASN A 419 7.93 -17.21 27.37
N ARG A 420 7.65 -16.28 26.46
CA ARG A 420 6.46 -16.29 25.60
C ARG A 420 6.76 -16.51 24.12
N LEU A 421 8.01 -16.37 23.70
CA LEU A 421 8.41 -16.69 22.33
C LEU A 421 8.29 -18.21 22.12
N SER A 422 7.43 -18.63 21.20
CA SER A 422 7.06 -20.03 20.97
C SER A 422 8.20 -20.86 20.38
N ASN A 423 9.13 -20.24 19.65
CA ASN A 423 10.32 -20.87 19.06
C ASN A 423 11.57 -20.11 19.53
N LYS A 424 12.40 -20.77 20.31
CA LYS A 424 13.55 -20.21 21.02
C LYS A 424 14.82 -20.37 20.19
N ASN A 425 14.89 -19.69 19.06
CA ASN A 425 16.04 -19.76 18.16
C ASN A 425 16.64 -18.36 17.91
N GLU A 426 17.85 -18.34 17.38
CA GLU A 426 18.58 -17.14 16.96
C GLU A 426 17.71 -16.19 16.14
N ARG A 427 16.88 -16.74 15.24
CA ARG A 427 16.03 -16.00 14.32
C ARG A 427 14.95 -15.18 15.04
N ASP A 428 14.36 -15.70 16.10
CA ASP A 428 13.35 -15.00 16.90
C ASP A 428 13.96 -13.80 17.64
N PHE A 429 15.15 -13.97 18.19
CA PHE A 429 15.89 -12.90 18.84
C PHE A 429 16.27 -11.80 17.84
N GLN A 430 16.85 -12.17 16.71
CA GLN A 430 17.18 -11.22 15.63
C GLN A 430 15.94 -10.45 15.18
N THR A 431 14.78 -11.12 15.08
CA THR A 431 13.51 -10.48 14.73
C THR A 431 13.06 -9.45 15.77
N VAL A 432 13.13 -9.79 17.06
CA VAL A 432 12.80 -8.87 18.16
C VAL A 432 13.72 -7.65 18.15
N PHE A 433 15.01 -7.87 18.00
CA PHE A 433 16.00 -6.81 17.95
C PHE A 433 15.78 -5.90 16.73
N TYR A 434 15.58 -6.50 15.56
CA TYR A 434 15.23 -5.79 14.34
C TYR A 434 13.98 -4.92 14.50
N LEU A 435 12.91 -5.47 15.12
CA LEU A 435 11.68 -4.72 15.39
C LEU A 435 11.92 -3.51 16.28
N ILE A 436 12.65 -3.70 17.39
CA ILE A 436 12.97 -2.61 18.33
C ILE A 436 13.74 -1.50 17.60
N PHE A 437 14.84 -1.84 16.92
CA PHE A 437 15.69 -0.84 16.25
C PHE A 437 14.99 -0.14 15.10
N ASN A 438 14.17 -0.85 14.29
CA ASN A 438 13.42 -0.20 13.23
C ASN A 438 12.25 0.66 13.74
N LEU A 439 11.65 0.31 14.89
CA LEU A 439 10.69 1.20 15.54
C LEU A 439 11.35 2.48 16.07
N MET A 440 12.60 2.40 16.53
CA MET A 440 13.40 3.59 16.83
C MET A 440 13.64 4.45 15.60
N GLY A 441 13.73 3.87 14.39
CA GLY A 441 13.87 4.59 13.13
C GLY A 441 12.74 5.57 12.82
N ALA A 442 11.61 5.50 13.55
CA ALA A 442 10.56 6.52 13.52
C ALA A 442 10.94 7.81 14.27
N LEU A 443 11.95 7.74 15.16
CA LEU A 443 12.36 8.82 16.05
C LEU A 443 13.79 9.30 15.75
N ILE A 444 14.63 8.41 15.23
CA ILE A 444 16.04 8.65 14.90
C ILE A 444 16.39 7.98 13.58
N LYS A 445 17.44 8.47 12.91
CA LYS A 445 17.90 7.86 11.66
C LYS A 445 18.58 6.53 11.97
N VAL A 446 18.02 5.45 11.42
CA VAL A 446 18.59 4.09 11.47
C VAL A 446 19.05 3.70 10.08
N GLU A 447 20.34 3.37 9.93
CA GLU A 447 20.92 2.88 8.68
C GLU A 447 21.33 1.42 8.83
N GLU A 448 21.09 0.62 7.80
CA GLU A 448 21.31 -0.82 7.80
C GLU A 448 22.41 -1.28 6.83
N ASP A 449 22.80 -0.46 5.84
CA ASP A 449 23.75 -0.84 4.79
C ASP A 449 25.01 0.04 4.80
N SER A 450 26.18 -0.60 4.77
CA SER A 450 27.47 0.05 4.47
C SER A 450 28.10 -0.56 3.20
N ALA A 451 29.02 0.19 2.57
CA ALA A 451 29.67 -0.23 1.33
C ALA A 451 30.52 -1.50 1.46
N ILE A 452 30.94 -1.87 2.67
CA ILE A 452 31.91 -2.96 2.95
C ILE A 452 31.24 -4.14 3.64
N GLY A 453 30.01 -3.96 4.09
CA GLY A 453 29.23 -4.97 4.81
C GLY A 453 28.02 -4.34 5.47
N ARG A 454 27.30 -5.11 6.26
CA ARG A 454 26.09 -4.66 6.92
C ARG A 454 26.25 -4.82 8.43
N ALA A 455 26.20 -3.70 9.17
CA ALA A 455 26.01 -3.73 10.61
C ALA A 455 24.57 -4.17 10.94
N ASP A 456 24.36 -4.76 12.08
CA ASP A 456 23.01 -5.16 12.50
C ASP A 456 22.10 -3.94 12.75
N ALA A 457 22.65 -2.83 13.27
CA ALA A 457 21.99 -1.54 13.30
C ALA A 457 22.98 -0.37 13.40
N VAL A 458 22.64 0.77 12.80
CA VAL A 458 23.37 2.05 12.95
C VAL A 458 22.37 3.11 13.35
N LEU A 459 22.58 3.73 14.51
CA LEU A 459 21.75 4.83 15.02
C LEU A 459 22.48 6.16 14.85
N GLN A 460 21.94 7.06 14.06
CA GLN A 460 22.49 8.40 13.88
C GLN A 460 21.75 9.41 14.77
N MET A 461 22.42 9.83 15.84
CA MET A 461 21.97 10.88 16.73
C MET A 461 22.61 12.23 16.35
N PRO A 462 22.09 13.37 16.85
CA PRO A 462 22.71 14.67 16.58
C PRO A 462 24.19 14.75 17.00
N ALA A 463 24.55 14.19 18.16
CA ALA A 463 25.89 14.26 18.75
C ALA A 463 26.77 13.03 18.49
N ALA A 464 26.18 11.87 18.16
CA ALA A 464 26.90 10.60 18.05
C ALA A 464 26.32 9.68 16.97
N VAL A 465 27.15 8.77 16.45
CA VAL A 465 26.74 7.63 15.63
C VAL A 465 27.08 6.36 16.40
N TYR A 466 26.07 5.54 16.66
CA TYR A 466 26.22 4.27 17.34
C TYR A 466 26.09 3.12 16.33
N VAL A 467 27.10 2.24 16.25
CA VAL A 467 27.07 1.04 15.43
C VAL A 467 26.93 -0.18 16.31
N PHE A 468 25.86 -0.93 16.12
CA PHE A 468 25.55 -2.16 16.85
C PHE A 468 25.88 -3.39 16.01
N GLU A 469 26.52 -4.35 16.61
CA GLU A 469 26.73 -5.70 16.08
C GLU A 469 26.33 -6.72 17.14
N LEU A 470 25.60 -7.76 16.72
CA LEU A 470 25.01 -8.77 17.59
C LEU A 470 25.69 -10.12 17.39
N LYS A 471 25.92 -10.82 18.49
CA LYS A 471 26.30 -12.23 18.49
C LYS A 471 25.27 -13.06 19.24
N TYR A 472 25.06 -14.26 18.77
CA TYR A 472 24.18 -15.25 19.40
C TYR A 472 25.05 -16.37 19.93
N ASP A 473 25.07 -16.56 21.28
CA ASP A 473 25.93 -17.50 21.97
C ASP A 473 27.43 -17.35 21.61
N GLY A 474 27.85 -16.10 21.32
CA GLY A 474 29.24 -15.73 21.06
C GLY A 474 29.81 -14.85 22.16
N SER A 475 30.46 -13.73 21.79
CA SER A 475 30.91 -12.72 22.75
C SER A 475 30.74 -11.28 22.22
N ALA A 476 30.67 -10.33 23.18
CA ALA A 476 30.64 -8.91 22.84
C ALA A 476 31.97 -8.44 22.16
N GLU A 477 33.10 -9.07 22.53
CA GLU A 477 34.41 -8.83 21.91
C GLU A 477 34.43 -9.23 20.44
N GLU A 478 33.84 -10.39 20.07
CA GLU A 478 33.71 -10.83 18.69
C GLU A 478 32.87 -9.86 17.86
N ALA A 479 31.81 -9.31 18.46
CA ALA A 479 30.99 -8.29 17.83
C ALA A 479 31.79 -7.00 17.56
N ILE A 480 32.51 -6.47 18.55
CA ILE A 480 33.38 -5.30 18.39
C ILE A 480 34.44 -5.55 17.31
N LYS A 481 35.08 -6.73 17.34
CA LYS A 481 36.07 -7.10 16.32
C LYS A 481 35.47 -7.11 14.91
N GLN A 482 34.23 -7.58 14.74
CA GLN A 482 33.57 -7.55 13.43
C GLN A 482 33.31 -6.12 12.95
N ILE A 483 32.90 -5.19 13.84
CA ILE A 483 32.76 -3.78 13.49
C ILE A 483 34.08 -3.21 12.94
N ASP A 484 35.18 -3.54 13.61
CA ASP A 484 36.53 -3.10 13.20
C ASP A 484 36.96 -3.71 11.87
N ASP A 485 36.90 -5.05 11.76
CA ASP A 485 37.33 -5.80 10.56
C ASP A 485 36.54 -5.40 9.30
N LYS A 486 35.27 -5.01 9.47
CA LYS A 486 34.39 -4.59 8.38
C LYS A 486 34.34 -3.08 8.18
N GLY A 487 34.96 -2.30 9.05
CA GLY A 487 35.03 -0.84 8.94
C GLY A 487 33.66 -0.16 8.90
N TYR A 488 32.69 -0.60 9.69
CA TYR A 488 31.32 -0.08 9.66
C TYR A 488 31.20 1.38 10.05
N LEU A 489 32.18 1.96 10.75
CA LEU A 489 32.21 3.37 11.12
C LEU A 489 32.83 4.29 10.04
N ILE A 490 33.57 3.72 9.06
CA ILE A 490 34.27 4.52 8.05
C ILE A 490 33.34 5.52 7.33
N PRO A 491 32.10 5.16 6.92
CA PRO A 491 31.21 6.10 6.23
C PRO A 491 30.88 7.35 7.04
N TYR A 492 30.97 7.28 8.38
CA TYR A 492 30.54 8.34 9.29
C TYR A 492 31.71 9.18 9.84
N SER A 493 32.97 8.81 9.55
CA SER A 493 34.16 9.47 10.08
C SER A 493 34.30 10.96 9.71
N ALA A 494 33.67 11.38 8.61
CA ALA A 494 33.68 12.76 8.14
C ALA A 494 32.56 13.66 8.71
N GLU A 495 31.63 13.11 9.50
CA GLU A 495 30.46 13.86 10.00
C GLU A 495 30.74 14.74 11.22
N GLY A 496 31.90 14.62 11.82
CA GLY A 496 32.28 15.41 13.02
C GLY A 496 31.50 15.01 14.29
N LYS A 497 30.86 13.85 14.29
CA LYS A 497 30.13 13.27 15.42
C LYS A 497 30.99 12.29 16.17
N ARG A 498 30.66 12.01 17.42
CA ARG A 498 31.22 10.91 18.19
C ARG A 498 30.87 9.58 17.53
N LEU A 499 31.83 8.68 17.37
CA LEU A 499 31.63 7.35 16.80
C LEU A 499 31.74 6.30 17.90
N VAL A 500 30.67 5.50 18.07
CA VAL A 500 30.56 4.56 19.20
C VAL A 500 30.26 3.16 18.66
N LYS A 501 31.08 2.20 19.04
CA LYS A 501 30.92 0.76 18.75
C LYS A 501 30.18 0.10 19.90
N VAL A 502 29.16 -0.68 19.58
CA VAL A 502 28.37 -1.44 20.57
C VAL A 502 28.33 -2.90 20.15
N GLY A 503 29.14 -3.71 20.79
CA GLY A 503 29.11 -5.16 20.62
C GLY A 503 28.15 -5.76 21.64
N VAL A 504 27.23 -6.62 21.21
CA VAL A 504 26.20 -7.22 22.08
C VAL A 504 26.18 -8.72 21.87
N ASN A 505 26.21 -9.48 22.98
CA ASN A 505 26.03 -10.93 22.97
C ASN A 505 24.68 -11.31 23.57
N TYR A 506 23.90 -12.10 22.86
CA TYR A 506 22.71 -12.77 23.40
C TYR A 506 23.04 -14.14 23.91
N ASP A 507 22.68 -14.41 25.17
CA ASP A 507 22.83 -15.71 25.83
C ASP A 507 21.50 -16.50 25.69
N SER A 508 21.51 -17.57 24.89
CA SER A 508 20.34 -18.41 24.66
C SER A 508 19.91 -19.19 25.91
N THR A 509 20.83 -19.44 26.84
CA THR A 509 20.57 -20.13 28.11
C THR A 509 19.79 -19.23 29.07
N GLN A 510 20.22 -17.97 29.19
CA GLN A 510 19.56 -16.95 30.00
C GLN A 510 18.39 -16.29 29.22
N ARG A 511 18.37 -16.43 27.90
CA ARG A 511 17.35 -15.87 26.97
C ARG A 511 17.26 -14.36 27.06
N THR A 512 18.38 -13.69 27.18
CA THR A 512 18.48 -12.23 27.22
C THR A 512 19.88 -11.80 26.76
N ILE A 513 20.15 -10.49 26.79
CA ILE A 513 21.50 -9.99 26.59
C ILE A 513 22.38 -10.52 27.74
N GLY A 514 23.41 -11.26 27.37
CA GLY A 514 24.44 -11.74 28.33
C GLY A 514 25.34 -10.59 28.77
N ASP A 515 26.11 -10.11 27.81
CA ASP A 515 27.07 -9.02 27.98
C ASP A 515 27.06 -8.07 26.79
N TRP A 516 27.56 -6.86 26.95
CA TRP A 516 27.81 -5.89 25.91
C TRP A 516 29.09 -5.09 26.19
N ILE A 517 29.66 -4.55 25.12
CA ILE A 517 30.84 -3.69 25.18
C ILE A 517 30.56 -2.42 24.39
N ILE A 518 30.80 -1.28 25.01
CA ILE A 518 30.72 0.05 24.40
C ILE A 518 32.14 0.58 24.26
N LYS A 519 32.53 1.00 23.04
CA LYS A 519 33.84 1.61 22.76
C LYS A 519 33.65 2.83 21.91
N GLU A 520 34.27 3.93 22.29
CA GLU A 520 34.44 5.11 21.44
C GLU A 520 35.66 4.97 20.55
N GLU A 521 35.59 5.48 19.31
CA GLU A 521 36.71 5.52 18.37
C GLU A 521 37.42 6.85 18.44
#